data_d42cae8f427cd73347aebdf28ffd5133
#
_entry.id   d42cae8f427cd73347aebdf28ffd5133
#
_cell.length_a   1.000
_cell.length_b   1.000
_cell.length_c   1.000
_cell.angle_alpha   90.00
_cell.angle_beta   90.00
_cell.angle_gamma   90.00
#
_symmetry.space_group_name_H-M   'P 1'
#
loop_
_entity.id
_entity.type
_entity.pdbx_description
1 polymer ?
#
loop_
_entity_poly.entity_id
_entity_poly.type
_entity_poly.pdbx_seq_one_letter_code
_entity_poly.pdbx_strand_id
1 'polypeptide(L)'
;MEGKLVGRTALVTGGSRGIGKAIAEGFAKEGAQLVINGRDIKVLEASAQHIRETYGVPVLPIAADVTDEYQVKMMVAEAEAFGPVDVLVNNAGVHIASSFLEYTFMDFKNVIESNVYSVFHVTQAALVNMVKREYGRVINLASTAGKWGSRNQSAYNASKHAVVGITRCLALEMAPHNILVNAICPWVVDTDMAKGFMSEHSKALGVGEEELAEKMNASTPLGRLIKPREVAGLAVYLASDDASYINGQAWTVDGGYTMI
;
A
#
# COMPACT_ATOMS: atom_id res chain seq x y z
N MET A 1 -11.50 -23.65 -10.36
CA MET A 1 -11.81 -22.28 -10.83
C MET A 1 -10.48 -21.63 -11.17
N GLU A 2 -10.40 -20.96 -12.28
CA GLU A 2 -9.24 -20.18 -12.69
C GLU A 2 -9.08 -18.99 -11.73
N GLY A 3 -7.82 -18.60 -11.42
CA GLY A 3 -7.57 -17.49 -10.50
C GLY A 3 -8.11 -16.16 -11.03
N LYS A 4 -8.50 -15.24 -10.14
CA LYS A 4 -9.16 -13.96 -10.50
C LYS A 4 -8.28 -12.97 -11.25
N LEU A 5 -6.95 -13.16 -11.23
CA LEU A 5 -5.95 -12.26 -11.83
C LEU A 5 -5.09 -12.95 -12.91
N VAL A 6 -5.55 -14.09 -13.43
CA VAL A 6 -4.84 -14.78 -14.52
C VAL A 6 -4.72 -13.85 -15.73
N GLY A 7 -3.51 -13.79 -16.31
CA GLY A 7 -3.20 -12.92 -17.45
C GLY A 7 -2.99 -11.44 -17.09
N ARG A 8 -3.05 -11.06 -15.81
CA ARG A 8 -2.78 -9.70 -15.34
C ARG A 8 -1.36 -9.56 -14.80
N THR A 9 -0.76 -8.39 -15.01
CA THR A 9 0.51 -7.99 -14.38
C THR A 9 0.24 -6.95 -13.31
N ALA A 10 0.75 -7.19 -12.10
CA ALA A 10 0.60 -6.27 -10.99
C ALA A 10 1.95 -5.72 -10.52
N LEU A 11 2.07 -4.39 -10.40
CA LEU A 11 3.20 -3.69 -9.78
C LEU A 11 2.86 -3.36 -8.34
N VAL A 12 3.64 -3.87 -7.38
CA VAL A 12 3.46 -3.62 -5.94
C VAL A 12 4.68 -2.89 -5.38
N THR A 13 4.51 -1.61 -4.99
CA THR A 13 5.60 -0.87 -4.31
C THR A 13 5.70 -1.28 -2.84
N GLY A 14 6.94 -1.38 -2.31
CA GLY A 14 7.15 -1.94 -0.98
C GLY A 14 6.73 -3.41 -0.86
N GLY A 15 6.85 -4.19 -1.95
CA GLY A 15 6.34 -5.56 -2.08
C GLY A 15 7.15 -6.65 -1.39
N SER A 16 8.27 -6.31 -0.71
CA SER A 16 9.18 -7.32 -0.13
C SER A 16 8.85 -7.74 1.30
N ARG A 17 7.96 -7.04 2.01
CA ARG A 17 7.60 -7.30 3.42
C ARG A 17 6.22 -6.75 3.76
N GLY A 18 5.72 -7.15 4.95
CA GLY A 18 4.49 -6.61 5.54
C GLY A 18 3.27 -6.75 4.64
N ILE A 19 2.49 -5.67 4.53
CA ILE A 19 1.26 -5.61 3.73
C ILE A 19 1.56 -5.83 2.24
N GLY A 20 2.59 -5.15 1.70
CA GLY A 20 2.95 -5.26 0.28
C GLY A 20 3.30 -6.68 -0.14
N LYS A 21 4.08 -7.41 0.69
CA LYS A 21 4.38 -8.82 0.45
C LYS A 21 3.11 -9.67 0.46
N ALA A 22 2.25 -9.49 1.47
CA ALA A 22 1.00 -10.24 1.55
C ALA A 22 0.06 -9.98 0.36
N ILE A 23 0.02 -8.73 -0.16
CA ILE A 23 -0.72 -8.40 -1.39
C ILE A 23 -0.11 -9.11 -2.59
N ALA A 24 1.22 -9.07 -2.74
CA ALA A 24 1.92 -9.76 -3.83
C ALA A 24 1.65 -11.27 -3.79
N GLU A 25 1.73 -11.91 -2.62
CA GLU A 25 1.37 -13.32 -2.43
C GLU A 25 -0.11 -13.60 -2.75
N GLY A 26 -1.02 -12.71 -2.34
CA GLY A 26 -2.44 -12.81 -2.66
C GLY A 26 -2.70 -12.74 -4.17
N PHE A 27 -2.02 -11.83 -4.87
CA PHE A 27 -2.13 -11.70 -6.32
C PHE A 27 -1.51 -12.90 -7.06
N ALA A 28 -0.34 -13.39 -6.59
CA ALA A 28 0.28 -14.60 -7.11
C ALA A 28 -0.62 -15.82 -7.00
N LYS A 29 -1.29 -16.00 -5.85
CA LYS A 29 -2.25 -17.07 -5.63
C LYS A 29 -3.42 -17.02 -6.61
N GLU A 30 -3.80 -15.83 -7.04
CA GLU A 30 -4.86 -15.61 -8.05
C GLU A 30 -4.33 -15.58 -9.50
N GLY A 31 -3.06 -15.98 -9.71
CA GLY A 31 -2.48 -16.17 -11.04
C GLY A 31 -1.89 -14.92 -11.69
N ALA A 32 -1.73 -13.81 -10.97
CA ALA A 32 -1.08 -12.62 -11.52
C ALA A 32 0.42 -12.82 -11.69
N GLN A 33 0.97 -12.28 -12.79
CA GLN A 33 2.39 -11.98 -12.93
C GLN A 33 2.73 -10.74 -12.10
N LEU A 34 3.89 -10.72 -11.45
CA LEU A 34 4.22 -9.69 -10.47
C LEU A 34 5.47 -8.90 -10.81
N VAL A 35 5.42 -7.60 -10.55
CA VAL A 35 6.59 -6.75 -10.34
C VAL A 35 6.54 -6.29 -8.89
N ILE A 36 7.57 -6.59 -8.13
CA ILE A 36 7.70 -6.14 -6.74
C ILE A 36 8.84 -5.13 -6.62
N ASN A 37 8.56 -4.01 -5.97
CA ASN A 37 9.55 -2.95 -5.77
C ASN A 37 9.90 -2.76 -4.30
N GLY A 38 11.11 -2.29 -4.06
CA GLY A 38 11.65 -1.87 -2.78
C GLY A 38 13.06 -1.33 -2.98
N ARG A 39 13.75 -0.91 -1.92
CA ARG A 39 15.10 -0.33 -2.01
C ARG A 39 16.23 -1.35 -1.91
N ASP A 40 16.01 -2.46 -1.23
CA ASP A 40 17.00 -3.51 -1.01
C ASP A 40 16.76 -4.67 -1.98
N ILE A 41 17.63 -4.80 -2.98
CA ILE A 41 17.52 -5.84 -4.01
C ILE A 41 17.65 -7.25 -3.42
N LYS A 42 18.46 -7.45 -2.37
CA LYS A 42 18.63 -8.78 -1.78
C LYS A 42 17.35 -9.27 -1.09
N VAL A 43 16.68 -8.36 -0.38
CA VAL A 43 15.39 -8.66 0.26
C VAL A 43 14.29 -8.87 -0.77
N LEU A 44 14.31 -8.10 -1.86
CA LEU A 44 13.37 -8.27 -2.99
C LEU A 44 13.56 -9.61 -3.69
N GLU A 45 14.80 -9.99 -4.01
CA GLU A 45 15.09 -11.28 -4.67
C GLU A 45 14.65 -12.47 -3.81
N ALA A 46 14.93 -12.43 -2.51
CA ALA A 46 14.47 -13.47 -1.59
C ALA A 46 12.94 -13.58 -1.57
N SER A 47 12.24 -12.43 -1.58
CA SER A 47 10.76 -12.40 -1.63
C SER A 47 10.24 -12.91 -2.98
N ALA A 48 10.85 -12.48 -4.10
CA ALA A 48 10.48 -12.90 -5.43
C ALA A 48 10.68 -14.41 -5.62
N GLN A 49 11.81 -14.94 -5.17
CA GLN A 49 12.09 -16.37 -5.22
C GLN A 49 11.05 -17.18 -4.44
N HIS A 50 10.75 -16.76 -3.20
CA HIS A 50 9.72 -17.41 -2.39
C HIS A 50 8.35 -17.44 -3.11
N ILE A 51 7.95 -16.33 -3.73
CA ILE A 51 6.67 -16.25 -4.45
C ILE A 51 6.69 -17.15 -5.69
N ARG A 52 7.77 -17.14 -6.49
CA ARG A 52 7.92 -18.01 -7.67
C ARG A 52 7.81 -19.49 -7.29
N GLU A 53 8.50 -19.91 -6.23
CA GLU A 53 8.52 -21.29 -5.75
C GLU A 53 7.18 -21.75 -5.18
N THR A 54 6.46 -20.82 -4.49
CA THR A 54 5.22 -21.15 -3.81
C THR A 54 4.01 -21.17 -4.76
N TYR A 55 3.97 -20.23 -5.70
CA TYR A 55 2.77 -20.00 -6.53
C TYR A 55 2.98 -20.28 -8.02
N GLY A 56 4.22 -20.49 -8.47
CA GLY A 56 4.52 -20.82 -9.87
C GLY A 56 4.29 -19.68 -10.87
N VAL A 57 4.21 -18.43 -10.43
CA VAL A 57 4.01 -17.27 -11.31
C VAL A 57 5.31 -16.53 -11.57
N PRO A 58 5.44 -15.82 -12.72
CA PRO A 58 6.58 -14.95 -12.99
C PRO A 58 6.62 -13.76 -12.00
N VAL A 59 7.80 -13.45 -11.46
CA VAL A 59 8.01 -12.31 -10.55
C VAL A 59 9.28 -11.57 -10.93
N LEU A 60 9.20 -10.27 -11.17
CA LEU A 60 10.32 -9.38 -11.42
C LEU A 60 10.56 -8.48 -10.19
N PRO A 61 11.67 -8.62 -9.47
CA PRO A 61 12.06 -7.68 -8.44
C PRO A 61 12.82 -6.48 -9.03
N ILE A 62 12.40 -5.25 -8.71
CA ILE A 62 13.06 -4.02 -9.17
C ILE A 62 13.42 -3.15 -7.96
N ALA A 63 14.72 -2.90 -7.77
CA ALA A 63 15.20 -1.97 -6.76
C ALA A 63 15.09 -0.53 -7.27
N ALA A 64 14.25 0.28 -6.61
CA ALA A 64 14.12 1.71 -6.88
C ALA A 64 13.59 2.46 -5.66
N ASP A 65 14.04 3.70 -5.48
CA ASP A 65 13.45 4.62 -4.53
C ASP A 65 12.25 5.32 -5.19
N VAL A 66 11.06 5.07 -4.68
CA VAL A 66 9.80 5.62 -5.22
C VAL A 66 9.64 7.13 -4.96
N THR A 67 10.52 7.75 -4.18
CA THR A 67 10.58 9.21 -4.00
C THR A 67 11.40 9.90 -5.10
N ASP A 68 12.20 9.14 -5.85
CA ASP A 68 13.01 9.62 -6.96
C ASP A 68 12.25 9.43 -8.29
N GLU A 69 11.86 10.54 -8.91
CA GLU A 69 11.09 10.54 -10.16
C GLU A 69 11.79 9.79 -11.30
N TYR A 70 13.13 9.93 -11.40
CA TYR A 70 13.89 9.25 -12.47
C TYR A 70 13.90 7.73 -12.27
N GLN A 71 14.18 7.27 -11.05
CA GLN A 71 14.14 5.84 -10.73
C GLN A 71 12.74 5.25 -10.94
N VAL A 72 11.69 6.01 -10.59
CA VAL A 72 10.30 5.59 -10.85
C VAL A 72 10.02 5.41 -12.33
N LYS A 73 10.44 6.37 -13.18
CA LYS A 73 10.26 6.24 -14.64
C LYS A 73 10.95 5.01 -15.20
N MET A 74 12.18 4.73 -14.75
CA MET A 74 12.93 3.54 -15.17
C MET A 74 12.26 2.25 -14.68
N MET A 75 11.83 2.21 -13.42
CA MET A 75 11.12 1.07 -12.82
C MET A 75 9.83 0.75 -13.59
N VAL A 76 9.01 1.76 -13.89
CA VAL A 76 7.75 1.55 -14.60
C VAL A 76 8.00 1.10 -16.04
N ALA A 77 9.03 1.65 -16.71
CA ALA A 77 9.41 1.21 -18.07
C ALA A 77 9.87 -0.26 -18.09
N GLU A 78 10.66 -0.68 -17.10
CA GLU A 78 11.10 -2.08 -16.95
C GLU A 78 9.91 -3.00 -16.62
N ALA A 79 9.01 -2.56 -15.75
CA ALA A 79 7.80 -3.29 -15.42
C ALA A 79 6.91 -3.50 -16.66
N GLU A 80 6.69 -2.47 -17.47
CA GLU A 80 5.92 -2.56 -18.72
C GLU A 80 6.60 -3.45 -19.77
N ALA A 81 7.92 -3.52 -19.82
CA ALA A 81 8.65 -4.44 -20.68
C ALA A 81 8.52 -5.91 -20.24
N PHE A 82 8.35 -6.15 -18.94
CA PHE A 82 8.09 -7.49 -18.39
C PHE A 82 6.65 -7.95 -18.66
N GLY A 83 5.69 -7.02 -18.61
CA GLY A 83 4.27 -7.25 -18.92
C GLY A 83 3.46 -5.98 -18.72
N PRO A 84 2.33 -5.82 -19.44
CA PRO A 84 1.49 -4.65 -19.30
C PRO A 84 1.02 -4.49 -17.86
N VAL A 85 1.39 -3.39 -17.19
CA VAL A 85 0.99 -3.16 -15.79
C VAL A 85 -0.52 -2.86 -15.74
N ASP A 86 -1.30 -3.88 -15.42
CA ASP A 86 -2.77 -3.80 -15.32
C ASP A 86 -3.21 -3.33 -13.93
N VAL A 87 -2.45 -3.71 -12.89
CA VAL A 87 -2.74 -3.38 -11.49
C VAL A 87 -1.55 -2.68 -10.88
N LEU A 88 -1.77 -1.50 -10.29
CA LEU A 88 -0.78 -0.79 -9.49
C LEU A 88 -1.21 -0.79 -8.02
N VAL A 89 -0.31 -1.19 -7.13
CA VAL A 89 -0.48 -1.06 -5.68
C VAL A 89 0.57 -0.10 -5.12
N ASN A 90 0.16 1.10 -4.75
CA ASN A 90 0.98 2.06 -4.03
C ASN A 90 0.95 1.72 -2.53
N ASN A 91 1.90 0.90 -2.09
CA ASN A 91 1.99 0.46 -0.71
C ASN A 91 3.24 1.00 0.02
N ALA A 92 4.30 1.37 -0.69
CA ALA A 92 5.49 1.94 -0.08
C ALA A 92 5.15 3.16 0.79
N GLY A 93 5.75 3.25 1.98
CA GLY A 93 5.53 4.36 2.88
C GLY A 93 6.27 4.20 4.20
N VAL A 94 6.30 5.28 4.97
CA VAL A 94 6.93 5.36 6.29
C VAL A 94 5.97 5.95 7.32
N HIS A 95 6.24 5.66 8.57
CA HIS A 95 5.55 6.23 9.72
C HIS A 95 6.61 6.82 10.67
N ILE A 96 6.37 8.02 11.16
CA ILE A 96 7.15 8.66 12.23
C ILE A 96 6.15 9.24 13.22
N ALA A 97 6.29 8.89 14.50
CA ALA A 97 5.49 9.43 15.59
C ALA A 97 6.28 10.48 16.34
N SER A 98 5.69 11.67 16.54
CA SER A 98 6.24 12.73 17.38
C SER A 98 5.13 13.68 17.80
N SER A 99 5.27 14.33 18.97
CA SER A 99 4.40 15.45 19.31
C SER A 99 4.61 16.58 18.29
N PHE A 100 3.56 17.38 18.02
CA PHE A 100 3.64 18.40 16.98
C PHE A 100 4.74 19.44 17.26
N LEU A 101 5.00 19.76 18.52
CA LEU A 101 6.03 20.71 18.91
C LEU A 101 7.47 20.17 18.77
N GLU A 102 7.62 18.86 18.79
CA GLU A 102 8.92 18.19 18.66
C GLU A 102 9.16 17.65 17.24
N TYR A 103 8.14 17.69 16.37
CA TYR A 103 8.29 17.24 14.99
C TYR A 103 9.30 18.10 14.24
N THR A 104 10.40 17.50 13.76
CA THR A 104 11.31 18.25 12.89
C THR A 104 10.70 18.45 11.51
N PHE A 105 11.06 19.55 10.84
CA PHE A 105 10.64 19.76 9.45
C PHE A 105 11.13 18.63 8.53
N MET A 106 12.30 18.07 8.80
CA MET A 106 12.86 16.98 8.00
C MET A 106 12.07 15.70 8.16
N ASP A 107 11.63 15.35 9.37
CA ASP A 107 10.78 14.18 9.59
C ASP A 107 9.41 14.36 8.92
N PHE A 108 8.82 15.55 9.06
CA PHE A 108 7.56 15.88 8.40
C PHE A 108 7.70 15.76 6.88
N LYS A 109 8.74 16.35 6.31
CA LYS A 109 9.07 16.30 4.88
C LYS A 109 9.27 14.85 4.42
N ASN A 110 10.06 14.07 5.13
CA ASN A 110 10.31 12.66 4.79
C ASN A 110 9.01 11.84 4.72
N VAL A 111 8.08 12.05 5.66
CA VAL A 111 6.78 11.36 5.62
C VAL A 111 5.95 11.79 4.40
N ILE A 112 5.94 13.07 4.07
CA ILE A 112 5.21 13.56 2.88
C ILE A 112 5.85 13.04 1.58
N GLU A 113 7.15 13.09 1.44
CA GLU A 113 7.86 12.59 0.26
C GLU A 113 7.63 11.09 0.08
N SER A 114 7.78 10.32 1.15
CA SER A 114 7.64 8.87 1.09
C SER A 114 6.19 8.39 0.87
N ASN A 115 5.19 9.11 1.39
CA ASN A 115 3.82 8.63 1.40
C ASN A 115 2.92 9.30 0.34
N VAL A 116 3.28 10.52 -0.12
CA VAL A 116 2.46 11.31 -1.06
C VAL A 116 3.15 11.44 -2.41
N TYR A 117 4.41 11.94 -2.43
CA TYR A 117 5.11 12.14 -3.70
C TYR A 117 5.40 10.80 -4.40
N SER A 118 5.71 9.75 -3.63
CA SER A 118 5.84 8.40 -4.19
C SER A 118 4.56 7.95 -4.90
N VAL A 119 3.39 8.14 -4.28
CA VAL A 119 2.09 7.80 -4.89
C VAL A 119 1.87 8.61 -6.16
N PHE A 120 2.20 9.91 -6.14
CA PHE A 120 2.09 10.76 -7.32
C PHE A 120 3.00 10.27 -8.46
N HIS A 121 4.30 10.09 -8.21
CA HIS A 121 5.28 9.70 -9.23
C HIS A 121 4.95 8.35 -9.86
N VAL A 122 4.70 7.32 -9.03
CA VAL A 122 4.45 5.97 -9.53
C VAL A 122 3.13 5.90 -10.28
N THR A 123 2.08 6.54 -9.76
CA THR A 123 0.77 6.53 -10.41
C THR A 123 0.81 7.29 -11.73
N GLN A 124 1.43 8.47 -11.79
CA GLN A 124 1.55 9.24 -13.01
C GLN A 124 2.28 8.45 -14.10
N ALA A 125 3.39 7.78 -13.75
CA ALA A 125 4.16 7.00 -14.71
C ALA A 125 3.36 5.79 -15.23
N ALA A 126 2.65 5.06 -14.36
CA ALA A 126 1.86 3.88 -14.75
C ALA A 126 0.62 4.26 -15.59
N LEU A 127 -0.06 5.36 -15.24
CA LEU A 127 -1.28 5.80 -15.94
C LEU A 127 -1.04 6.11 -17.42
N VAL A 128 0.15 6.55 -17.82
CA VAL A 128 0.48 6.82 -19.25
C VAL A 128 0.14 5.62 -20.15
N ASN A 129 0.44 4.42 -19.71
CA ASN A 129 0.20 3.20 -20.48
C ASN A 129 -1.17 2.58 -20.19
N MET A 130 -1.69 2.70 -18.97
CA MET A 130 -3.04 2.26 -18.62
C MET A 130 -4.10 3.02 -19.45
N VAL A 131 -3.95 4.34 -19.64
CA VAL A 131 -4.85 5.16 -20.48
C VAL A 131 -4.84 4.69 -21.93
N LYS A 132 -3.67 4.39 -22.51
CA LYS A 132 -3.58 3.90 -23.89
C LYS A 132 -4.26 2.54 -24.09
N ARG A 133 -4.29 1.70 -23.05
CA ARG A 133 -4.92 0.37 -23.06
C ARG A 133 -6.39 0.40 -22.64
N GLU A 134 -6.89 1.54 -22.17
CA GLU A 134 -8.23 1.71 -21.61
C GLU A 134 -8.55 0.67 -20.53
N TYR A 135 -7.55 0.37 -19.71
CA TYR A 135 -7.66 -0.56 -18.58
C TYR A 135 -6.63 -0.25 -17.50
N GLY A 136 -7.07 -0.27 -16.25
CA GLY A 136 -6.20 -0.18 -15.08
C GLY A 136 -6.95 -0.35 -13.76
N ARG A 137 -6.23 -0.83 -12.74
CA ARG A 137 -6.68 -0.89 -11.34
C ARG A 137 -5.59 -0.27 -10.49
N VAL A 138 -5.89 0.83 -9.83
CA VAL A 138 -4.95 1.50 -8.91
C VAL A 138 -5.47 1.37 -7.49
N ILE A 139 -4.65 0.80 -6.62
CA ILE A 139 -4.97 0.56 -5.21
C ILE A 139 -3.95 1.31 -4.37
N ASN A 140 -4.39 2.31 -3.63
CA ASN A 140 -3.56 3.11 -2.76
C ASN A 140 -3.67 2.62 -1.31
N LEU A 141 -2.55 2.22 -0.68
CA LEU A 141 -2.52 1.92 0.74
C LEU A 141 -2.52 3.23 1.55
N ALA A 142 -3.73 3.66 1.93
CA ALA A 142 -3.92 4.75 2.87
C ALA A 142 -3.78 4.24 4.32
N SER A 143 -4.69 4.59 5.18
CA SER A 143 -4.81 4.17 6.59
C SER A 143 -6.14 4.69 7.13
N THR A 144 -6.65 4.17 8.24
CA THR A 144 -7.67 4.86 9.04
C THR A 144 -7.21 6.27 9.41
N ALA A 145 -5.90 6.51 9.58
CA ALA A 145 -5.30 7.84 9.76
C ALA A 145 -5.55 8.83 8.59
N GLY A 146 -6.03 8.37 7.45
CA GLY A 146 -6.50 9.21 6.34
C GLY A 146 -8.00 9.57 6.42
N LYS A 147 -8.68 9.14 7.48
CA LYS A 147 -10.14 9.37 7.68
C LYS A 147 -10.46 10.07 9.00
N TRP A 148 -9.55 10.05 9.96
CA TRP A 148 -9.70 10.67 11.27
C TRP A 148 -8.38 11.25 11.79
N GLY A 149 -8.39 11.91 12.96
CA GLY A 149 -7.19 12.44 13.62
C GLY A 149 -6.65 11.51 14.69
N SER A 150 -5.33 11.39 14.79
CA SER A 150 -4.65 10.65 15.85
C SER A 150 -3.51 11.45 16.47
N ARG A 151 -3.26 11.26 17.77
CA ARG A 151 -2.21 12.00 18.50
C ARG A 151 -0.82 11.58 18.00
N ASN A 152 0.11 12.52 17.98
CA ASN A 152 1.53 12.32 17.67
C ASN A 152 1.80 11.79 16.26
N GLN A 153 0.87 11.99 15.32
CA GLN A 153 0.94 11.46 13.95
C GLN A 153 0.59 12.52 12.90
N SER A 154 0.85 13.79 13.15
CA SER A 154 0.38 14.88 12.27
C SER A 154 0.84 14.74 10.82
N ALA A 155 2.13 14.43 10.56
CA ALA A 155 2.65 14.21 9.22
C ALA A 155 2.03 12.96 8.56
N TYR A 156 1.93 11.86 9.31
CA TYR A 156 1.35 10.63 8.81
C TYR A 156 -0.13 10.81 8.47
N ASN A 157 -0.92 11.41 9.37
CA ASN A 157 -2.33 11.72 9.11
C ASN A 157 -2.48 12.63 7.88
N ALA A 158 -1.70 13.72 7.80
CA ALA A 158 -1.72 14.61 6.64
C ALA A 158 -1.42 13.85 5.34
N SER A 159 -0.39 12.99 5.34
CA SER A 159 -0.02 12.19 4.19
C SER A 159 -1.13 11.22 3.76
N LYS A 160 -1.78 10.55 4.71
CA LYS A 160 -2.83 9.55 4.40
C LYS A 160 -4.16 10.21 4.01
N HIS A 161 -4.48 11.39 4.53
CA HIS A 161 -5.59 12.21 4.00
C HIS A 161 -5.32 12.66 2.55
N ALA A 162 -4.07 13.07 2.25
CA ALA A 162 -3.69 13.43 0.88
C ALA A 162 -3.86 12.25 -0.08
N VAL A 163 -3.45 11.03 0.30
CA VAL A 163 -3.62 9.80 -0.49
C VAL A 163 -5.11 9.51 -0.76
N VAL A 164 -5.99 9.67 0.24
CA VAL A 164 -7.44 9.54 0.04
C VAL A 164 -7.97 10.62 -0.91
N GLY A 165 -7.49 11.86 -0.79
CA GLY A 165 -7.84 12.96 -1.69
C GLY A 165 -7.43 12.66 -3.14
N ILE A 166 -6.17 12.28 -3.36
CA ILE A 166 -5.64 11.87 -4.67
C ILE A 166 -6.47 10.73 -5.26
N THR A 167 -6.80 9.70 -4.47
CA THR A 167 -7.64 8.57 -4.91
C THR A 167 -8.96 9.04 -5.49
N ARG A 168 -9.66 9.94 -4.82
CA ARG A 168 -10.96 10.45 -5.25
C ARG A 168 -10.88 11.28 -6.53
N CYS A 169 -9.87 12.15 -6.65
CA CYS A 169 -9.66 12.95 -7.85
C CYS A 169 -9.33 12.07 -9.06
N LEU A 170 -8.36 11.16 -8.91
CA LEU A 170 -7.97 10.26 -9.99
C LEU A 170 -9.10 9.31 -10.40
N ALA A 171 -9.95 8.88 -9.48
CA ALA A 171 -11.10 8.05 -9.80
C ALA A 171 -12.06 8.76 -10.77
N LEU A 172 -12.26 10.08 -10.63
CA LEU A 172 -13.09 10.86 -11.55
C LEU A 172 -12.39 11.07 -12.90
N GLU A 173 -11.12 11.44 -12.87
CA GLU A 173 -10.34 11.74 -14.07
C GLU A 173 -10.11 10.52 -14.96
N MET A 174 -9.91 9.33 -14.36
CA MET A 174 -9.51 8.11 -15.04
C MET A 174 -10.69 7.19 -15.39
N ALA A 175 -11.89 7.43 -14.87
CA ALA A 175 -13.08 6.64 -15.16
C ALA A 175 -13.41 6.56 -16.67
N PRO A 176 -13.28 7.65 -17.48
CA PRO A 176 -13.50 7.57 -18.93
C PRO A 176 -12.58 6.59 -19.66
N HIS A 177 -11.44 6.23 -19.04
CA HIS A 177 -10.45 5.28 -19.58
C HIS A 177 -10.58 3.88 -18.99
N ASN A 178 -11.71 3.55 -18.31
CA ASN A 178 -11.91 2.27 -17.64
C ASN A 178 -10.82 1.93 -16.61
N ILE A 179 -10.26 2.96 -15.96
CA ILE A 179 -9.28 2.83 -14.89
C ILE A 179 -9.97 3.12 -13.57
N LEU A 180 -9.95 2.16 -12.65
CA LEU A 180 -10.56 2.29 -11.34
C LEU A 180 -9.48 2.59 -10.29
N VAL A 181 -9.72 3.59 -9.47
CA VAL A 181 -8.77 4.04 -8.44
C VAL A 181 -9.45 3.98 -7.08
N ASN A 182 -8.94 3.14 -6.18
CA ASN A 182 -9.49 2.96 -4.83
C ASN A 182 -8.38 3.01 -3.78
N ALA A 183 -8.75 3.28 -2.53
CA ALA A 183 -7.85 3.22 -1.39
C ALA A 183 -8.29 2.14 -0.41
N ILE A 184 -7.30 1.50 0.23
CA ILE A 184 -7.50 0.64 1.40
C ILE A 184 -6.97 1.40 2.61
N CYS A 185 -7.78 1.45 3.66
CA CYS A 185 -7.52 2.18 4.91
C CYS A 185 -7.44 1.19 6.09
N PRO A 186 -6.32 0.48 6.27
CA PRO A 186 -6.17 -0.42 7.40
C PRO A 186 -6.02 0.36 8.72
N TRP A 187 -6.45 -0.25 9.82
CA TRP A 187 -5.97 0.05 11.17
C TRP A 187 -4.58 -0.56 11.37
N VAL A 188 -4.20 -0.90 12.58
CA VAL A 188 -2.89 -1.48 12.86
C VAL A 188 -2.81 -2.92 12.38
N VAL A 189 -1.88 -3.16 11.47
CA VAL A 189 -1.60 -4.47 10.86
C VAL A 189 -0.35 -5.07 11.49
N ASP A 190 -0.37 -6.33 11.87
CA ASP A 190 0.76 -7.06 12.46
C ASP A 190 1.93 -7.18 11.47
N THR A 191 2.84 -6.22 11.55
CA THR A 191 4.00 -6.06 10.68
C THR A 191 5.18 -5.46 11.45
N ASP A 192 6.37 -5.48 10.88
CA ASP A 192 7.53 -4.82 11.50
C ASP A 192 7.34 -3.31 11.67
N MET A 193 6.58 -2.66 10.77
CA MET A 193 6.21 -1.25 10.92
C MET A 193 5.35 -1.04 12.18
N ALA A 194 4.44 -1.96 12.49
CA ALA A 194 3.63 -1.88 13.71
C ALA A 194 4.47 -2.07 14.98
N LYS A 195 5.50 -2.92 14.93
CA LYS A 195 6.44 -3.07 16.07
C LYS A 195 7.21 -1.77 16.31
N GLY A 196 7.72 -1.13 15.26
CA GLY A 196 8.35 0.18 15.36
C GLY A 196 7.40 1.24 15.93
N PHE A 197 6.18 1.32 15.40
CA PHE A 197 5.12 2.19 15.91
C PHE A 197 4.83 1.96 17.41
N MET A 198 4.72 0.69 17.85
CA MET A 198 4.51 0.33 19.25
C MET A 198 5.65 0.84 20.14
N SER A 199 6.91 0.64 19.71
CA SER A 199 8.08 1.10 20.47
C SER A 199 8.15 2.62 20.56
N GLU A 200 7.86 3.35 19.49
CA GLU A 200 7.82 4.83 19.50
C GLU A 200 6.69 5.37 20.38
N HIS A 201 5.49 4.80 20.24
CA HIS A 201 4.32 5.25 21.00
C HIS A 201 4.41 4.91 22.49
N SER A 202 4.94 3.74 22.85
CA SER A 202 5.14 3.36 24.25
C SER A 202 6.06 4.36 24.97
N LYS A 203 7.15 4.76 24.32
CA LYS A 203 8.06 5.81 24.84
C LYS A 203 7.36 7.16 24.97
N ALA A 204 6.61 7.59 23.94
CA ALA A 204 5.91 8.88 23.94
C ALA A 204 4.78 8.96 24.99
N LEU A 205 4.19 7.82 25.37
CA LEU A 205 3.13 7.73 26.36
C LEU A 205 3.63 7.36 27.76
N GLY A 206 4.91 6.96 27.91
CA GLY A 206 5.48 6.52 29.17
C GLY A 206 4.88 5.20 29.69
N VAL A 207 4.43 4.30 28.79
CA VAL A 207 3.85 2.99 29.11
C VAL A 207 4.71 1.85 28.53
N GLY A 208 4.54 0.61 29.04
CA GLY A 208 5.21 -0.56 28.47
C GLY A 208 4.67 -0.93 27.08
N GLU A 209 5.49 -1.55 26.23
CA GLU A 209 5.06 -2.00 24.89
C GLU A 209 3.96 -3.07 24.98
N GLU A 210 4.02 -3.99 25.96
CA GLU A 210 2.99 -5.00 26.20
C GLU A 210 1.66 -4.37 26.62
N GLU A 211 1.70 -3.41 27.55
CA GLU A 211 0.51 -2.68 27.99
C GLU A 211 -0.14 -1.90 26.83
N LEU A 212 0.68 -1.29 25.96
CA LEU A 212 0.18 -0.61 24.78
C LEU A 212 -0.45 -1.59 23.79
N ALA A 213 0.17 -2.74 23.57
CA ALA A 213 -0.36 -3.79 22.69
C ALA A 213 -1.70 -4.34 23.19
N GLU A 214 -1.83 -4.58 24.49
CA GLU A 214 -3.10 -5.00 25.11
C GLU A 214 -4.19 -3.93 24.94
N LYS A 215 -3.88 -2.65 25.22
CA LYS A 215 -4.81 -1.53 25.02
C LYS A 215 -5.25 -1.41 23.56
N MET A 216 -4.32 -1.58 22.62
CA MET A 216 -4.65 -1.52 21.18
C MET A 216 -5.53 -2.69 20.76
N ASN A 217 -5.23 -3.90 21.19
CA ASN A 217 -6.08 -5.06 20.94
C ASN A 217 -7.48 -4.86 21.53
N ALA A 218 -7.58 -4.41 22.77
CA ALA A 218 -8.85 -4.17 23.45
C ALA A 218 -9.67 -3.03 22.81
N SER A 219 -9.00 -2.06 22.14
CA SER A 219 -9.69 -0.97 21.44
C SER A 219 -10.40 -1.43 20.17
N THR A 220 -10.01 -2.55 19.60
CA THR A 220 -10.61 -3.11 18.39
C THR A 220 -11.73 -4.09 18.79
N PRO A 221 -12.95 -3.96 18.26
CA PRO A 221 -14.05 -4.90 18.57
C PRO A 221 -13.71 -6.38 18.33
N LEU A 222 -12.83 -6.67 17.36
CA LEU A 222 -12.33 -8.03 17.12
C LEU A 222 -11.20 -8.48 18.06
N GLY A 223 -10.73 -7.62 18.98
CA GLY A 223 -9.78 -7.95 20.04
C GLY A 223 -8.36 -8.33 19.59
N ARG A 224 -7.95 -8.00 18.37
CA ARG A 224 -6.63 -8.34 17.84
C ARG A 224 -6.18 -7.42 16.71
N LEU A 225 -4.88 -7.43 16.43
CA LEU A 225 -4.33 -6.79 15.24
C LEU A 225 -4.81 -7.47 13.95
N ILE A 226 -4.78 -6.71 12.87
CA ILE A 226 -5.12 -7.18 11.52
C ILE A 226 -3.95 -8.02 10.99
N LYS A 227 -4.23 -9.18 10.42
CA LYS A 227 -3.19 -9.96 9.72
C LYS A 227 -2.99 -9.38 8.31
N PRO A 228 -1.75 -9.28 7.80
CA PRO A 228 -1.48 -8.73 6.45
C PRO A 228 -2.34 -9.35 5.34
N ARG A 229 -2.62 -10.65 5.43
CA ARG A 229 -3.49 -11.37 4.48
C ARG A 229 -4.94 -10.87 4.45
N GLU A 230 -5.43 -10.24 5.54
CA GLU A 230 -6.80 -9.71 5.60
C GLU A 230 -6.91 -8.40 4.80
N VAL A 231 -5.82 -7.62 4.73
CA VAL A 231 -5.70 -6.48 3.82
C VAL A 231 -5.54 -6.96 2.38
N ALA A 232 -4.73 -7.99 2.15
CA ALA A 232 -4.50 -8.57 0.83
C ALA A 232 -5.80 -9.11 0.19
N GLY A 233 -6.69 -9.70 0.97
CA GLY A 233 -7.98 -10.17 0.46
C GLY A 233 -8.82 -9.07 -0.19
N LEU A 234 -8.85 -7.87 0.42
CA LEU A 234 -9.52 -6.72 -0.17
C LEU A 234 -8.77 -6.20 -1.41
N ALA A 235 -7.44 -6.21 -1.39
CA ALA A 235 -6.65 -5.82 -2.56
C ALA A 235 -6.90 -6.75 -3.76
N VAL A 236 -6.98 -8.06 -3.56
CA VAL A 236 -7.36 -9.04 -4.60
C VAL A 236 -8.75 -8.72 -5.17
N TYR A 237 -9.72 -8.47 -4.30
CA TYR A 237 -11.08 -8.11 -4.75
C TYR A 237 -11.08 -6.84 -5.59
N LEU A 238 -10.43 -5.76 -5.13
CA LEU A 238 -10.37 -4.48 -5.85
C LEU A 238 -9.57 -4.55 -7.16
N ALA A 239 -8.63 -5.48 -7.28
CA ALA A 239 -7.87 -5.72 -8.51
C ALA A 239 -8.64 -6.55 -9.55
N SER A 240 -9.64 -7.31 -9.12
CA SER A 240 -10.41 -8.22 -9.97
C SER A 240 -11.58 -7.53 -10.69
N ASP A 241 -12.17 -8.23 -11.67
CA ASP A 241 -13.36 -7.76 -12.38
C ASP A 241 -14.62 -7.80 -11.50
N ASP A 242 -14.60 -8.51 -10.36
CA ASP A 242 -15.69 -8.49 -9.38
C ASP A 242 -15.91 -7.08 -8.78
N ALA A 243 -14.88 -6.21 -8.82
CA ALA A 243 -14.93 -4.83 -8.35
C ALA A 243 -15.16 -3.80 -9.48
N SER A 244 -15.61 -4.22 -10.66
CA SER A 244 -15.70 -3.36 -11.88
C SER A 244 -16.57 -2.11 -11.72
N TYR A 245 -17.42 -2.03 -10.71
CA TYR A 245 -18.27 -0.85 -10.43
C TYR A 245 -17.88 -0.13 -9.13
N ILE A 246 -16.65 -0.40 -8.61
CA ILE A 246 -16.13 0.22 -7.39
C ILE A 246 -15.02 1.21 -7.76
N ASN A 247 -15.27 2.50 -7.58
CA ASN A 247 -14.34 3.56 -7.93
C ASN A 247 -14.38 4.70 -6.91
N GLY A 248 -13.23 5.29 -6.60
CA GLY A 248 -13.10 6.45 -5.71
C GLY A 248 -13.33 6.17 -4.22
N GLN A 249 -13.38 4.90 -3.82
CA GLN A 249 -13.71 4.52 -2.46
C GLN A 249 -12.45 4.40 -1.59
N ALA A 250 -12.61 4.70 -0.31
CA ALA A 250 -11.60 4.52 0.73
C ALA A 250 -12.11 3.45 1.72
N TRP A 251 -11.78 2.19 1.45
CA TRP A 251 -12.28 1.04 2.18
C TRP A 251 -11.54 0.82 3.49
N THR A 252 -12.27 0.84 4.59
CA THR A 252 -11.71 0.60 5.91
C THR A 252 -11.58 -0.89 6.20
N VAL A 253 -10.41 -1.30 6.71
CA VAL A 253 -10.13 -2.65 7.23
C VAL A 253 -9.61 -2.49 8.65
N ASP A 254 -10.50 -2.46 9.64
CA ASP A 254 -10.16 -2.05 11.00
C ASP A 254 -10.86 -2.84 12.12
N GLY A 255 -11.58 -3.90 11.77
CA GLY A 255 -12.29 -4.72 12.74
C GLY A 255 -13.39 -4.00 13.50
N GLY A 256 -13.93 -2.91 12.92
CA GLY A 256 -14.99 -2.09 13.53
C GLY A 256 -14.46 -0.96 14.43
N TYR A 257 -13.16 -0.63 14.35
CA TYR A 257 -12.55 0.38 15.20
C TYR A 257 -13.08 1.79 14.94
N THR A 258 -13.22 2.22 13.68
CA THR A 258 -13.65 3.59 13.35
C THR A 258 -15.08 3.69 12.86
N MET A 259 -15.60 2.73 12.13
CA MET A 259 -16.95 2.71 11.51
C MET A 259 -17.27 3.95 10.65
N ILE A 260 -16.25 4.50 9.91
CA ILE A 260 -16.34 5.70 9.07
C ILE A 260 -15.87 5.47 7.63
#